data_daa25b98fe9009b61fb54aef1e453b87
#
_entry.id   daa25b98fe9009b61fb54aef1e453b87
#
_cell.length_a   1.000
_cell.length_b   1.000
_cell.length_c   1.000
_cell.angle_alpha   90.00
_cell.angle_beta   90.00
_cell.angle_gamma   90.00
#
_symmetry.space_group_name_H-M   'P 1'
#
loop_
_entity.id
_entity.type
_entity.pdbx_description
1 polymer ?
#
loop_
_entity_poly.entity_id
_entity_poly.type
_entity_poly.pdbx_seq_one_letter_code
_entity_poly.pdbx_strand_id
1 'polypeptide(L)'
;QTLRSIYNIFQEMGFQVYEAPEVESDEYNFQLLNIPEYHPARDMWDTFWVNDEVVLRTHTSPGQIWAMREYYPEPIRVILPGKCYRFEQITPRSEHQFFQVEGLTIGKNIRLTDLIGVMSEFAHKMYGAERKVRIRGSYFPFTEPSIEIDMSCSCEKKGCRLCKYTGWLEVAGAGMVHPVVLRNGGYDPEKWSGFAFGM
;
A
#
# COMPACT_ATOMS: atom_id res chain seq x y z
N GLN A 1 -11.13 0.02 -16.95
CA GLN A 1 -11.67 1.37 -16.68
C GLN A 1 -11.26 1.88 -15.31
N THR A 2 -11.47 1.14 -14.22
CA THR A 2 -11.14 1.53 -12.83
C THR A 2 -9.67 1.91 -12.65
N LEU A 3 -8.71 1.07 -13.08
CA LEU A 3 -7.28 1.37 -12.98
C LEU A 3 -6.89 2.67 -13.68
N ARG A 4 -7.47 2.93 -14.87
CA ARG A 4 -7.21 4.20 -15.59
C ARG A 4 -7.69 5.42 -14.78
N SER A 5 -8.85 5.32 -14.13
CA SER A 5 -9.34 6.39 -13.24
C SER A 5 -8.40 6.61 -12.05
N ILE A 6 -7.92 5.54 -11.42
CA ILE A 6 -6.95 5.61 -10.32
C ILE A 6 -5.67 6.30 -10.79
N TYR A 7 -5.11 5.90 -11.94
CA TYR A 7 -3.89 6.51 -12.49
C TYR A 7 -4.06 8.00 -12.75
N ASN A 8 -5.16 8.39 -13.40
CA ASN A 8 -5.43 9.80 -13.68
C ASN A 8 -5.52 10.64 -12.40
N ILE A 9 -6.23 10.13 -11.37
CA ILE A 9 -6.36 10.82 -10.09
C ILE A 9 -4.99 11.04 -9.44
N PHE A 10 -4.15 9.99 -9.37
CA PHE A 10 -2.83 10.12 -8.77
C PHE A 10 -1.87 10.96 -9.61
N GLN A 11 -1.94 10.90 -10.94
CA GLN A 11 -1.18 11.78 -11.82
C GLN A 11 -1.52 13.26 -11.60
N GLU A 12 -2.81 13.61 -11.45
CA GLU A 12 -3.23 14.98 -11.10
C GLU A 12 -2.67 15.44 -9.74
N MET A 13 -2.44 14.51 -8.82
CA MET A 13 -1.79 14.77 -7.54
C MET A 13 -0.25 14.72 -7.59
N GLY A 14 0.34 14.59 -8.79
CA GLY A 14 1.78 14.60 -9.02
C GLY A 14 2.49 13.28 -8.78
N PHE A 15 1.77 12.16 -8.72
CA PHE A 15 2.38 10.83 -8.66
C PHE A 15 2.75 10.33 -10.06
N GLN A 16 3.89 9.68 -10.17
CA GLN A 16 4.32 8.94 -11.36
C GLN A 16 3.97 7.46 -11.20
N VAL A 17 3.78 6.76 -12.30
CA VAL A 17 3.62 5.29 -12.28
C VAL A 17 5.00 4.65 -12.31
N TYR A 18 5.26 3.74 -11.38
CA TYR A 18 6.46 2.94 -11.31
C TYR A 18 6.11 1.46 -11.40
N GLU A 19 6.68 0.75 -12.35
CA GLU A 19 6.46 -0.68 -12.56
C GLU A 19 7.60 -1.49 -11.92
N ALA A 20 7.24 -2.48 -11.11
CA ALA A 20 8.20 -3.37 -10.45
C ALA A 20 7.93 -4.83 -10.85
N PRO A 21 8.92 -5.73 -10.72
CA PRO A 21 8.79 -7.14 -11.07
C PRO A 21 7.64 -7.85 -10.33
N GLU A 22 6.99 -8.82 -10.98
CA GLU A 22 5.97 -9.68 -10.35
C GLU A 22 6.61 -10.89 -9.64
N VAL A 23 7.78 -11.31 -10.11
CA VAL A 23 8.59 -12.36 -9.49
C VAL A 23 9.70 -11.69 -8.69
N GLU A 24 9.76 -11.97 -7.41
CA GLU A 24 10.66 -11.28 -6.47
C GLU A 24 11.48 -12.28 -5.66
N SER A 25 12.61 -11.81 -5.13
CA SER A 25 13.30 -12.56 -4.10
C SER A 25 12.58 -12.43 -2.74
N ASP A 26 12.77 -13.41 -1.86
CA ASP A 26 12.36 -13.32 -0.45
C ASP A 26 12.88 -12.05 0.21
N GLU A 27 14.11 -11.65 -0.11
CA GLU A 27 14.73 -10.43 0.40
C GLU A 27 13.87 -9.19 0.11
N TYR A 28 13.48 -8.98 -1.15
CA TYR A 28 12.67 -7.82 -1.56
C TYR A 28 11.22 -7.92 -1.11
N ASN A 29 10.62 -9.13 -1.18
CA ASN A 29 9.22 -9.31 -0.83
C ASN A 29 8.98 -9.21 0.69
N PHE A 30 9.99 -9.51 1.51
CA PHE A 30 9.84 -9.58 2.96
C PHE A 30 10.94 -8.87 3.75
N GLN A 31 12.21 -9.29 3.63
CA GLN A 31 13.26 -8.87 4.57
C GLN A 31 13.51 -7.36 4.54
N LEU A 32 13.63 -6.77 3.35
CA LEU A 32 13.86 -5.33 3.18
C LEU A 32 12.65 -4.49 3.62
N LEU A 33 11.48 -5.10 3.71
CA LEU A 33 10.24 -4.50 4.20
C LEU A 33 10.03 -4.71 5.72
N ASN A 34 11.12 -4.95 6.46
CA ASN A 34 11.09 -5.18 7.90
C ASN A 34 10.32 -6.46 8.33
N ILE A 35 10.36 -7.49 7.49
CA ILE A 35 9.74 -8.81 7.74
C ILE A 35 10.84 -9.89 7.64
N PRO A 36 11.69 -10.03 8.68
CA PRO A 36 12.74 -11.05 8.68
C PRO A 36 12.14 -12.46 8.70
N GLU A 37 12.98 -13.48 8.47
CA GLU A 37 12.56 -14.89 8.35
C GLU A 37 11.67 -15.39 9.50
N TYR A 38 11.98 -14.97 10.71
CA TYR A 38 11.27 -15.39 11.94
C TYR A 38 10.05 -14.50 12.26
N HIS A 39 9.71 -13.53 11.42
CA HIS A 39 8.62 -12.60 11.73
C HIS A 39 7.26 -13.28 11.54
N PRO A 40 6.35 -13.25 12.56
CA PRO A 40 5.03 -13.91 12.48
C PRO A 40 4.16 -13.43 11.32
N ALA A 41 4.38 -12.22 10.84
CA ALA A 41 3.65 -11.68 9.70
C ALA A 41 3.89 -12.47 8.39
N ARG A 42 4.94 -13.30 8.29
CA ARG A 42 5.14 -14.18 7.13
C ARG A 42 4.01 -15.20 6.99
N ASP A 43 3.52 -15.71 8.10
CA ASP A 43 2.43 -16.68 8.14
C ASP A 43 1.07 -16.06 7.75
N MET A 44 1.00 -14.73 7.70
CA MET A 44 -0.22 -14.01 7.28
C MET A 44 -0.41 -13.96 5.76
N TRP A 45 0.65 -14.24 5.00
CA TRP A 45 0.61 -14.25 3.54
C TRP A 45 0.84 -15.67 3.02
N ASP A 46 -0.21 -16.29 2.54
CA ASP A 46 -0.13 -17.56 1.82
C ASP A 46 0.64 -17.33 0.51
N THR A 47 1.95 -17.59 0.52
CA THR A 47 2.89 -17.21 -0.53
C THR A 47 3.08 -18.33 -1.55
N PHE A 48 3.06 -17.99 -2.84
CA PHE A 48 3.51 -18.89 -3.89
C PHE A 48 5.03 -18.82 -4.02
N TRP A 49 5.71 -19.86 -3.60
CA TRP A 49 7.14 -20.05 -3.75
C TRP A 49 7.47 -20.69 -5.09
N VAL A 50 8.38 -20.09 -5.84
CA VAL A 50 8.94 -20.69 -7.08
C VAL A 50 10.10 -21.62 -6.71
N ASN A 51 10.90 -21.24 -5.72
CA ASN A 51 11.95 -22.01 -5.05
C ASN A 51 12.18 -21.41 -3.65
N ASP A 52 13.21 -21.88 -2.94
CA ASP A 52 13.48 -21.47 -1.55
C ASP A 52 13.79 -19.95 -1.37
N GLU A 53 14.11 -19.24 -2.45
CA GLU A 53 14.50 -17.82 -2.40
C GLU A 53 13.63 -16.90 -3.24
N VAL A 54 12.76 -17.47 -4.10
CA VAL A 54 12.00 -16.72 -5.12
C VAL A 54 10.51 -16.96 -4.95
N VAL A 55 9.75 -15.87 -4.97
CA VAL A 55 8.29 -15.87 -4.78
C VAL A 55 7.56 -15.14 -5.91
N LEU A 56 6.29 -15.43 -6.10
CA LEU A 56 5.36 -14.50 -6.72
C LEU A 56 4.98 -13.45 -5.65
N ARG A 57 5.17 -12.18 -5.93
CA ARG A 57 4.95 -11.11 -4.93
C ARG A 57 3.55 -11.18 -4.32
N THR A 58 3.49 -11.11 -3.00
CA THR A 58 2.25 -11.15 -2.22
C THR A 58 1.58 -9.79 -2.09
N HIS A 59 2.30 -8.73 -2.41
CA HIS A 59 1.91 -7.32 -2.42
C HIS A 59 2.83 -6.54 -3.37
N THR A 60 2.49 -5.30 -3.68
CA THR A 60 3.33 -4.46 -4.56
C THR A 60 4.43 -3.71 -3.81
N SER A 61 4.55 -3.87 -2.49
CA SER A 61 5.51 -3.18 -1.63
C SER A 61 7.00 -3.40 -1.97
N PRO A 62 7.45 -4.54 -2.56
CA PRO A 62 8.81 -4.65 -3.08
C PRO A 62 9.21 -3.50 -4.00
N GLY A 63 8.26 -3.01 -4.79
CA GLY A 63 8.45 -1.85 -5.65
C GLY A 63 8.86 -0.57 -4.93
N GLN A 64 8.53 -0.42 -3.64
CA GLN A 64 9.01 0.70 -2.84
C GLN A 64 10.54 0.69 -2.73
N ILE A 65 11.13 -0.48 -2.46
CA ILE A 65 12.59 -0.63 -2.35
C ILE A 65 13.25 -0.37 -3.70
N TRP A 66 12.67 -0.89 -4.80
CA TRP A 66 13.15 -0.61 -6.15
C TRP A 66 13.13 0.88 -6.46
N ALA A 67 12.00 1.55 -6.25
CA ALA A 67 11.87 2.98 -6.48
C ALA A 67 12.82 3.80 -5.59
N MET A 68 12.96 3.45 -4.32
CA MET A 68 13.88 4.14 -3.42
C MET A 68 15.33 4.02 -3.88
N ARG A 69 15.80 2.84 -4.28
CA ARG A 69 17.18 2.62 -4.74
C ARG A 69 17.46 3.29 -6.08
N GLU A 70 16.46 3.37 -6.97
CA GLU A 70 16.61 4.00 -8.27
C GLU A 70 16.64 5.53 -8.19
N TYR A 71 15.76 6.12 -7.37
CA TYR A 71 15.63 7.57 -7.31
C TYR A 71 16.52 8.26 -6.27
N TYR A 72 17.13 7.49 -5.34
CA TYR A 72 18.04 8.10 -4.35
C TYR A 72 19.11 8.96 -5.03
N PRO A 73 19.39 10.20 -4.54
CA PRO A 73 18.89 10.84 -3.33
C PRO A 73 17.68 11.78 -3.54
N GLU A 74 16.94 11.62 -4.62
CA GLU A 74 15.85 12.52 -4.97
C GLU A 74 14.55 12.20 -4.18
N PRO A 75 13.65 13.18 -3.97
CA PRO A 75 12.32 12.92 -3.43
C PRO A 75 11.51 12.00 -4.36
N ILE A 76 10.65 11.16 -3.78
CA ILE A 76 9.83 10.18 -4.50
C ILE A 76 8.36 10.52 -4.33
N ARG A 77 7.61 10.37 -5.43
CA ARG A 77 6.15 10.41 -5.42
C ARG A 77 5.63 9.50 -6.53
N VAL A 78 5.41 8.23 -6.18
CA VAL A 78 5.04 7.19 -7.17
C VAL A 78 3.83 6.38 -6.71
N ILE A 79 3.10 5.83 -7.68
CA ILE A 79 2.20 4.70 -7.48
C ILE A 79 2.81 3.45 -8.12
N LEU A 80 2.57 2.32 -7.49
CA LEU A 80 3.11 1.00 -7.78
C LEU A 80 1.94 0.04 -8.07
N PRO A 81 1.33 0.12 -9.26
CA PRO A 81 0.25 -0.77 -9.61
C PRO A 81 0.79 -2.12 -10.05
N GLY A 82 0.07 -3.18 -9.73
CA GLY A 82 0.43 -4.48 -10.26
C GLY A 82 -0.39 -5.63 -9.72
N LYS A 83 -0.17 -6.79 -10.31
CA LYS A 83 -0.74 -8.05 -9.85
C LYS A 83 0.00 -8.54 -8.62
N CYS A 84 -0.76 -9.11 -7.70
CA CYS A 84 -0.27 -9.80 -6.51
C CYS A 84 -0.84 -11.21 -6.48
N TYR A 85 -0.15 -12.11 -5.79
CA TYR A 85 -0.43 -13.53 -5.80
C TYR A 85 -0.43 -14.06 -4.36
N ARG A 86 -1.52 -14.75 -3.97
CA ARG A 86 -1.64 -15.40 -2.67
C ARG A 86 -2.31 -16.76 -2.81
N PHE A 87 -1.79 -17.75 -2.14
CA PHE A 87 -2.35 -19.12 -2.14
C PHE A 87 -3.56 -19.20 -1.20
N GLU A 88 -4.58 -18.39 -1.45
CA GLU A 88 -5.81 -18.37 -0.67
C GLU A 88 -6.88 -19.28 -1.26
N GLN A 89 -7.83 -19.75 -0.46
CA GLN A 89 -9.02 -20.41 -0.99
C GLN A 89 -9.84 -19.41 -1.82
N ILE A 90 -10.20 -19.82 -3.02
CA ILE A 90 -11.09 -19.02 -3.88
C ILE A 90 -12.45 -18.91 -3.23
N THR A 91 -12.88 -17.68 -2.99
CA THR A 91 -14.20 -17.32 -2.46
C THR A 91 -14.79 -16.20 -3.31
N PRO A 92 -16.06 -15.81 -3.15
CA PRO A 92 -16.58 -14.62 -3.82
C PRO A 92 -15.84 -13.31 -3.51
N ARG A 93 -14.84 -13.34 -2.60
CA ARG A 93 -14.07 -12.17 -2.15
C ARG A 93 -12.55 -12.37 -2.18
N SER A 94 -12.07 -13.56 -2.51
CA SER A 94 -10.65 -13.89 -2.52
C SER A 94 -10.31 -14.66 -3.79
N GLU A 95 -9.29 -14.21 -4.48
CA GLU A 95 -8.74 -14.82 -5.69
C GLU A 95 -7.24 -15.06 -5.48
N HIS A 96 -6.68 -16.05 -6.15
CA HIS A 96 -5.22 -16.30 -6.14
C HIS A 96 -4.41 -15.15 -6.73
N GLN A 97 -5.02 -14.40 -7.66
CA GLN A 97 -4.42 -13.26 -8.33
C GLN A 97 -5.36 -12.06 -8.22
N PHE A 98 -4.86 -10.96 -7.72
CA PHE A 98 -5.60 -9.71 -7.61
C PHE A 98 -4.71 -8.53 -7.98
N PHE A 99 -5.32 -7.38 -8.24
CA PHE A 99 -4.60 -6.14 -8.47
C PHE A 99 -4.50 -5.32 -7.19
N GLN A 100 -3.33 -4.80 -6.94
CA GLN A 100 -3.08 -3.82 -5.89
C GLN A 100 -2.50 -2.55 -6.52
N VAL A 101 -2.87 -1.41 -5.98
CA VAL A 101 -2.22 -0.13 -6.25
C VAL A 101 -1.65 0.38 -4.94
N GLU A 102 -0.34 0.47 -4.88
CA GLU A 102 0.37 1.02 -3.74
C GLU A 102 0.91 2.40 -4.08
N GLY A 103 1.08 3.27 -3.10
CA GLY A 103 1.72 4.56 -3.29
C GLY A 103 2.85 4.77 -2.31
N LEU A 104 3.89 5.46 -2.77
CA LEU A 104 5.05 5.84 -1.97
C LEU A 104 5.36 7.32 -2.19
N THR A 105 5.52 8.03 -1.09
CA THR A 105 6.07 9.39 -1.08
C THR A 105 7.23 9.47 -0.11
N ILE A 106 8.40 9.92 -0.58
CA ILE A 106 9.59 10.18 0.24
C ILE A 106 9.98 11.63 0.02
N GLY A 107 10.26 12.34 1.11
CA GLY A 107 10.70 13.73 1.05
C GLY A 107 11.20 14.23 2.40
N LYS A 108 11.56 15.49 2.46
CA LYS A 108 11.92 16.15 3.73
C LYS A 108 10.66 16.63 4.43
N ASN A 109 10.50 16.27 5.71
CA ASN A 109 9.35 16.67 6.53
C ASN A 109 7.97 16.17 6.08
N ILE A 110 7.91 15.02 5.41
CA ILE A 110 6.63 14.34 5.09
C ILE A 110 5.97 13.88 6.40
N ARG A 111 4.67 14.14 6.54
CA ARG A 111 3.88 13.90 7.77
C ARG A 111 2.70 12.97 7.51
N LEU A 112 2.20 12.37 8.57
CA LEU A 112 0.98 11.56 8.53
C LEU A 112 -0.23 12.36 7.99
N THR A 113 -0.29 13.66 8.28
CA THR A 113 -1.33 14.55 7.74
C THR A 113 -1.29 14.69 6.23
N ASP A 114 -0.12 14.58 5.61
CA ASP A 114 0.02 14.62 4.15
C ASP A 114 -0.57 13.35 3.52
N LEU A 115 -0.30 12.18 4.14
CA LEU A 115 -0.94 10.92 3.75
C LEU A 115 -2.47 11.00 3.85
N ILE A 116 -2.97 11.51 4.97
CA ILE A 116 -4.42 11.66 5.18
C ILE A 116 -5.03 12.58 4.11
N GLY A 117 -4.35 13.68 3.79
CA GLY A 117 -4.77 14.61 2.74
C GLY A 117 -4.85 13.93 1.37
N VAL A 118 -3.80 13.21 0.96
CA VAL A 118 -3.75 12.47 -0.31
C VAL A 118 -4.87 11.44 -0.41
N MET A 119 -5.08 10.64 0.64
CA MET A 119 -6.10 9.59 0.61
C MET A 119 -7.52 10.15 0.69
N SER A 120 -7.73 11.27 1.38
CA SER A 120 -9.02 11.96 1.39
C SER A 120 -9.35 12.53 0.01
N GLU A 121 -8.39 13.17 -0.64
CA GLU A 121 -8.55 13.69 -2.00
C GLU A 121 -8.82 12.57 -3.01
N PHE A 122 -8.08 11.46 -2.91
CA PHE A 122 -8.33 10.27 -3.72
C PHE A 122 -9.77 9.74 -3.52
N ALA A 123 -10.20 9.59 -2.26
CA ALA A 123 -11.53 9.08 -1.95
C ALA A 123 -12.63 9.98 -2.52
N HIS A 124 -12.49 11.29 -2.41
CA HIS A 124 -13.46 12.25 -2.95
C HIS A 124 -13.51 12.24 -4.48
N LYS A 125 -12.35 12.21 -5.15
CA LYS A 125 -12.29 12.15 -6.62
C LYS A 125 -12.81 10.83 -7.18
N MET A 126 -12.54 9.71 -6.50
CA MET A 126 -12.91 8.38 -6.98
C MET A 126 -14.37 8.03 -6.70
N TYR A 127 -14.89 8.45 -5.53
CA TYR A 127 -16.16 7.96 -5.00
C TYR A 127 -17.21 9.05 -4.73
N GLY A 128 -16.84 10.33 -4.90
CA GLY A 128 -17.71 11.47 -4.70
C GLY A 128 -17.36 12.29 -3.47
N ALA A 129 -17.53 13.62 -3.58
CA ALA A 129 -17.13 14.59 -2.56
C ALA A 129 -17.91 14.46 -1.23
N GLU A 130 -19.08 13.81 -1.26
CA GLU A 130 -19.92 13.58 -0.08
C GLU A 130 -19.40 12.41 0.80
N ARG A 131 -18.41 11.64 0.32
CA ARG A 131 -17.87 10.50 1.06
C ARG A 131 -17.03 10.96 2.24
N LYS A 132 -17.31 10.37 3.40
CA LYS A 132 -16.53 10.61 4.61
C LYS A 132 -15.41 9.60 4.69
N VAL A 133 -14.23 10.09 5.04
CA VAL A 133 -13.06 9.26 5.35
C VAL A 133 -12.94 9.11 6.86
N ARG A 134 -12.63 7.91 7.31
CA ARG A 134 -12.35 7.57 8.71
C ARG A 134 -11.02 6.86 8.79
N ILE A 135 -10.24 7.17 9.82
CA ILE A 135 -8.94 6.58 10.07
C ILE A 135 -9.03 5.73 11.32
N ARG A 136 -8.44 4.53 11.27
CA ARG A 136 -8.28 3.63 12.40
C ARG A 136 -6.81 3.28 12.58
N GLY A 137 -6.36 3.12 13.81
CA GLY A 137 -5.03 2.56 14.09
C GLY A 137 -4.95 1.12 13.60
N SER A 138 -3.80 0.74 13.04
CA SER A 138 -3.50 -0.61 12.57
C SER A 138 -2.03 -0.96 12.80
N TYR A 139 -1.61 -2.13 12.35
CA TYR A 139 -0.22 -2.55 12.41
C TYR A 139 0.20 -3.20 11.09
N PHE A 140 1.28 -2.66 10.51
CA PHE A 140 2.00 -3.26 9.40
C PHE A 140 3.50 -3.21 9.69
N PRO A 141 4.29 -4.27 9.45
CA PRO A 141 5.72 -4.30 9.78
C PRO A 141 6.55 -3.21 9.10
N PHE A 142 6.12 -2.76 7.92
CA PHE A 142 6.80 -1.80 7.06
C PHE A 142 6.37 -0.35 7.25
N THR A 143 5.43 -0.07 8.18
CA THR A 143 4.98 1.31 8.51
C THR A 143 4.89 1.54 10.01
N GLU A 144 5.18 2.79 10.45
CA GLU A 144 5.05 3.22 11.84
C GLU A 144 4.89 4.76 11.93
N PRO A 145 3.72 5.29 12.37
CA PRO A 145 2.50 4.58 12.71
C PRO A 145 1.79 4.01 11.48
N SER A 146 1.06 2.90 11.71
CA SER A 146 0.19 2.27 10.70
C SER A 146 -1.26 2.64 10.93
N ILE A 147 -1.99 2.81 9.84
CA ILE A 147 -3.41 3.16 9.84
C ILE A 147 -4.16 2.37 8.77
N GLU A 148 -5.44 2.15 9.02
CA GLU A 148 -6.40 1.74 8.01
C GLU A 148 -7.32 2.91 7.67
N ILE A 149 -7.67 3.02 6.41
CA ILE A 149 -8.50 4.09 5.86
C ILE A 149 -9.81 3.50 5.39
N ASP A 150 -10.89 3.91 6.06
CA ASP A 150 -12.25 3.53 5.71
C ASP A 150 -12.98 4.70 5.03
N MET A 151 -13.87 4.36 4.11
CA MET A 151 -14.78 5.29 3.47
C MET A 151 -16.22 4.99 3.84
N SER A 152 -17.07 6.02 3.96
CA SER A 152 -18.49 5.84 4.21
C SER A 152 -19.15 5.09 3.05
N CYS A 153 -19.95 4.07 3.38
CA CYS A 153 -20.71 3.30 2.39
C CYS A 153 -21.85 4.11 1.80
N SER A 154 -22.21 3.82 0.53
CA SER A 154 -23.34 4.44 -0.16
C SER A 154 -24.73 4.13 0.45
N CYS A 155 -24.80 3.19 1.39
CA CYS A 155 -26.04 2.83 2.09
C CYS A 155 -26.49 3.85 3.14
N GLU A 156 -25.84 5.03 3.23
CA GLU A 156 -26.22 6.15 4.12
C GLU A 156 -26.42 5.75 5.59
N LYS A 157 -25.53 4.90 6.12
CA LYS A 157 -25.57 4.38 7.50
C LYS A 157 -26.69 3.38 7.81
N LYS A 158 -27.56 3.05 6.85
CA LYS A 158 -28.59 2.00 7.04
C LYS A 158 -28.01 0.61 7.17
N GLY A 159 -26.73 0.46 6.78
CA GLY A 159 -26.03 -0.82 6.68
C GLY A 159 -26.48 -1.63 5.46
N CYS A 160 -25.55 -2.35 4.85
CA CYS A 160 -25.83 -3.26 3.74
C CYS A 160 -24.85 -4.43 3.75
N ARG A 161 -25.09 -5.44 2.93
CA ARG A 161 -24.20 -6.61 2.82
C ARG A 161 -22.77 -6.26 2.39
N LEU A 162 -22.61 -5.20 1.56
CA LEU A 162 -21.30 -4.74 1.10
C LEU A 162 -20.43 -4.26 2.28
N CYS A 163 -20.96 -3.39 3.13
CA CYS A 163 -20.27 -2.87 4.30
C CYS A 163 -20.45 -3.75 5.56
N LYS A 164 -20.98 -4.96 5.44
CA LYS A 164 -21.27 -5.86 6.57
C LYS A 164 -22.07 -5.15 7.68
N TYR A 165 -23.00 -4.28 7.30
CA TYR A 165 -23.86 -3.48 8.17
C TYR A 165 -23.13 -2.46 9.06
N THR A 166 -21.86 -2.22 8.84
CA THR A 166 -21.06 -1.23 9.61
C THR A 166 -21.24 0.21 9.12
N GLY A 167 -21.67 0.40 7.87
CA GLY A 167 -21.74 1.71 7.20
C GLY A 167 -20.37 2.19 6.67
N TRP A 168 -19.31 1.39 6.78
CA TRP A 168 -17.95 1.71 6.36
C TRP A 168 -17.35 0.62 5.48
N LEU A 169 -16.52 1.03 4.54
CA LEU A 169 -15.74 0.16 3.66
C LEU A 169 -14.27 0.48 3.86
N GLU A 170 -13.48 -0.53 4.18
CA GLU A 170 -12.03 -0.43 4.17
C GLU A 170 -11.56 -0.22 2.73
N VAL A 171 -10.74 0.81 2.52
CA VAL A 171 -10.23 1.21 1.20
C VAL A 171 -8.74 0.93 1.09
N ALA A 172 -7.97 1.21 2.16
CA ALA A 172 -6.52 1.09 2.12
C ALA A 172 -5.91 0.82 3.51
N GLY A 173 -4.85 0.05 3.53
CA GLY A 173 -3.84 0.08 4.59
C GLY A 173 -2.78 1.13 4.25
N ALA A 174 -2.30 1.86 5.27
CA ALA A 174 -1.36 2.96 5.05
C ALA A 174 -0.52 3.26 6.29
N GLY A 175 0.51 4.09 6.15
CA GLY A 175 1.29 4.57 7.29
C GLY A 175 2.53 5.35 6.88
N MET A 176 3.26 5.83 7.90
CA MET A 176 4.58 6.40 7.65
C MET A 176 5.56 5.25 7.40
N VAL A 177 6.43 5.41 6.41
CA VAL A 177 7.44 4.39 6.06
C VAL A 177 8.34 4.12 7.26
N HIS A 178 8.44 2.85 7.64
CA HIS A 178 9.24 2.45 8.81
C HIS A 178 10.72 2.83 8.61
N PRO A 179 11.43 3.33 9.65
CA PRO A 179 12.83 3.74 9.54
C PRO A 179 13.77 2.66 8.99
N VAL A 180 13.50 1.38 9.28
CA VAL A 180 14.26 0.26 8.70
C VAL A 180 14.06 0.18 7.19
N VAL A 181 12.84 0.36 6.71
CA VAL A 181 12.52 0.33 5.27
C VAL A 181 13.17 1.49 4.53
N LEU A 182 13.16 2.70 5.12
CA LEU A 182 13.89 3.86 4.58
C LEU A 182 15.38 3.55 4.43
N ARG A 183 16.03 3.02 5.47
CA ARG A 183 17.45 2.63 5.43
C ARG A 183 17.73 1.57 4.36
N ASN A 184 16.88 0.56 4.25
CA ASN A 184 17.01 -0.51 3.24
C ASN A 184 16.88 0.03 1.81
N GLY A 185 16.09 1.09 1.63
CA GLY A 185 15.94 1.84 0.39
C GLY A 185 17.06 2.86 0.12
N GLY A 186 18.00 3.06 1.09
CA GLY A 186 19.12 4.00 0.97
C GLY A 186 18.86 5.39 1.57
N TYR A 187 17.69 5.66 2.12
CA TYR A 187 17.34 6.97 2.70
C TYR A 187 17.63 6.99 4.21
N ASP A 188 18.35 8.03 4.65
CA ASP A 188 18.63 8.27 6.07
C ASP A 188 17.36 8.76 6.79
N PRO A 189 16.79 7.99 7.74
CA PRO A 189 15.54 8.35 8.41
C PRO A 189 15.65 9.60 9.31
N GLU A 190 16.87 10.06 9.62
CA GLU A 190 17.07 11.33 10.35
C GLU A 190 16.87 12.56 9.45
N LYS A 191 16.95 12.37 8.12
CA LYS A 191 16.85 13.45 7.13
C LYS A 191 15.62 13.34 6.24
N TRP A 192 15.08 12.13 6.12
CA TRP A 192 13.99 11.80 5.21
C TRP A 192 12.85 11.15 5.95
N SER A 193 11.67 11.46 5.53
CA SER A 193 10.45 10.82 5.98
C SER A 193 9.59 10.47 4.77
N GLY A 194 8.62 9.60 4.95
CA GLY A 194 7.74 9.23 3.86
C GLY A 194 6.49 8.51 4.36
N PHE A 195 5.54 8.38 3.48
CA PHE A 195 4.37 7.55 3.71
C PHE A 195 4.16 6.56 2.56
N ALA A 196 3.50 5.47 2.88
CA ALA A 196 3.01 4.50 1.90
C ALA A 196 1.55 4.14 2.18
N PHE A 197 0.84 3.71 1.14
CA PHE A 197 -0.51 3.16 1.22
C PHE A 197 -0.68 2.04 0.20
N GLY A 198 -1.57 1.08 0.48
CA GLY A 198 -1.94 -0.01 -0.44
C GLY A 198 -3.46 -0.21 -0.45
N MET A 199 -4.04 -0.30 -1.66
CA MET A 199 -5.47 -0.51 -1.89
C MET A 199 -5.73 -1.58 -2.93
#